data_4fc91d133006b3e54c4e54fd248b137c
#
_entry.id   4fc91d133006b3e54c4e54fd248b137c
#
_cell.length_a   1.000
_cell.length_b   1.000
_cell.length_c   1.000
_cell.angle_alpha   90.00
_cell.angle_beta   90.00
_cell.angle_gamma   90.00
#
_symmetry.space_group_name_H-M   'P 1'
#
loop_
_entity.id
_entity.type
_entity.pdbx_description
1 polymer ?
#
loop_
_entity_poly.entity_id
_entity_poly.type
_entity_poly.pdbx_seq_one_letter_code
_entity_poly.pdbx_strand_id
1 'polypeptide(L)'
;MNIRDLPQPHRNMKIPSPGRFHQACLKAKLLAIAGLMMAANTAIAAPATSVVNTTGLAVTDNSVKVGILHSSTGTMAISETGSIQAEKLAIEQINAAGGVLGRKIEYVQEDGASDWPTFAEKARKLLVSDKVAAIFGGWTSASRKAMLPVLE
;
A
#
# COMPACT_ATOMS: atom_id res chain seq x y z
N MET A 1 32.52 -23.11 70.92
CA MET A 1 32.56 -21.80 70.19
C MET A 1 31.23 -21.65 69.51
N ASN A 2 30.36 -20.78 70.01
CA ASN A 2 28.95 -20.79 69.72
C ASN A 2 28.68 -19.76 68.56
N ILE A 3 28.02 -20.17 67.50
CA ILE A 3 27.84 -19.37 66.29
C ILE A 3 26.98 -18.10 66.52
N ARG A 4 26.53 -17.84 67.74
CA ARG A 4 25.62 -16.75 68.07
C ARG A 4 26.34 -15.39 68.40
N ASP A 5 27.68 -15.37 68.43
CA ASP A 5 28.45 -14.20 68.86
C ASP A 5 29.11 -13.44 67.68
N LEU A 6 28.62 -13.62 66.46
CA LEU A 6 29.09 -12.82 65.30
C LEU A 6 28.42 -11.44 65.33
N PRO A 7 29.14 -10.33 65.21
CA PRO A 7 28.57 -8.98 65.19
C PRO A 7 27.68 -8.84 63.89
N GLN A 8 26.42 -8.48 64.09
CA GLN A 8 25.50 -8.17 63.05
C GLN A 8 25.93 -6.89 62.32
N PRO A 9 25.97 -6.88 60.96
CA PRO A 9 26.27 -5.64 60.20
C PRO A 9 25.13 -4.62 60.41
N HIS A 10 25.50 -3.41 60.75
CA HIS A 10 24.60 -2.28 60.98
C HIS A 10 23.71 -2.05 59.78
N ARG A 11 22.43 -2.46 59.88
CA ARG A 11 21.37 -2.25 58.92
C ARG A 11 20.80 -0.85 59.14
N ASN A 12 21.43 0.20 58.57
CA ASN A 12 20.80 1.52 58.38
C ASN A 12 21.58 2.34 57.33
N MET A 13 21.68 1.80 56.12
CA MET A 13 22.04 2.64 54.99
C MET A 13 20.74 3.16 54.39
N LYS A 14 20.33 4.38 54.78
CA LYS A 14 19.27 5.11 54.05
C LYS A 14 19.77 5.34 52.63
N ILE A 15 19.22 4.62 51.69
CA ILE A 15 19.38 4.91 50.25
C ILE A 15 18.72 6.27 50.03
N PRO A 16 19.41 7.30 49.57
CA PRO A 16 18.76 8.57 49.21
C PRO A 16 17.81 8.28 48.06
N SER A 17 16.54 8.67 48.21
CA SER A 17 15.58 8.60 47.12
C SER A 17 16.10 9.38 45.90
N PRO A 18 16.02 8.87 44.69
CA PRO A 18 16.46 9.60 43.49
C PRO A 18 15.71 10.93 43.44
N GLY A 19 16.45 12.01 43.56
CA GLY A 19 15.90 13.35 43.75
C GLY A 19 14.97 13.73 42.60
N ARG A 20 13.95 14.51 42.92
CA ARG A 20 12.94 15.08 42.01
C ARG A 20 13.55 15.72 40.75
N PHE A 21 14.81 16.08 40.73
CA PHE A 21 15.57 16.59 39.61
C PHE A 21 15.73 15.58 38.45
N HIS A 22 15.91 14.29 38.76
CA HIS A 22 16.02 13.26 37.70
C HIS A 22 14.71 13.00 36.98
N GLN A 23 13.59 13.07 37.68
CA GLN A 23 12.27 12.88 37.09
C GLN A 23 11.84 14.05 36.18
N ALA A 24 12.20 15.29 36.58
CA ALA A 24 11.93 16.47 35.75
C ALA A 24 12.73 16.45 34.43
N CYS A 25 14.01 16.05 34.50
CA CYS A 25 14.87 15.96 33.32
C CYS A 25 14.45 14.84 32.38
N LEU A 26 13.98 13.70 32.91
CA LEU A 26 13.50 12.57 32.08
C LEU A 26 12.19 12.92 31.39
N LYS A 27 11.26 13.62 32.07
CA LYS A 27 10.00 14.08 31.46
C LYS A 27 10.24 15.14 30.37
N ALA A 28 11.18 16.04 30.55
CA ALA A 28 11.55 17.04 29.56
C ALA A 28 12.16 16.40 28.29
N LYS A 29 13.01 15.38 28.45
CA LYS A 29 13.59 14.63 27.33
C LYS A 29 12.55 13.79 26.57
N LEU A 30 11.61 13.18 27.28
CA LEU A 30 10.51 12.41 26.63
C LEU A 30 9.56 13.31 25.86
N LEU A 31 9.25 14.51 26.35
CA LEU A 31 8.42 15.50 25.65
C LEU A 31 9.13 16.04 24.39
N ALA A 32 10.44 16.24 24.42
CA ALA A 32 11.22 16.68 23.28
C ALA A 32 11.29 15.62 22.17
N ILE A 33 11.39 14.32 22.53
CA ILE A 33 11.40 13.21 21.58
C ILE A 33 9.99 13.01 20.98
N ALA A 34 8.93 13.15 21.76
CA ALA A 34 7.55 13.08 21.25
C ALA A 34 7.23 14.23 20.29
N GLY A 35 7.75 15.45 20.54
CA GLY A 35 7.59 16.58 19.63
C GLY A 35 8.34 16.42 18.31
N LEU A 36 9.50 15.76 18.30
CA LEU A 36 10.30 15.53 17.10
C LEU A 36 9.73 14.41 16.21
N MET A 37 8.98 13.45 16.78
CA MET A 37 8.33 12.38 16.01
C MET A 37 7.04 12.85 15.31
N MET A 38 6.46 13.99 15.68
CA MET A 38 5.24 14.51 15.04
C MET A 38 5.50 15.35 13.78
N ALA A 39 6.77 15.68 13.48
CA ALA A 39 7.11 16.56 12.34
C ALA A 39 7.44 15.81 11.05
N ALA A 40 7.36 14.48 10.99
CA ALA A 40 7.80 13.68 9.84
C ALA A 40 6.68 13.15 8.94
N ASN A 41 5.43 13.55 9.15
CA ASN A 41 4.35 13.28 8.18
C ASN A 41 4.17 14.48 7.22
N THR A 42 5.21 14.84 6.50
CA THR A 42 5.01 15.56 5.24
C THR A 42 4.38 14.57 4.28
N ALA A 43 3.06 14.54 4.23
CA ALA A 43 2.36 13.89 3.13
C ALA A 43 2.94 14.50 1.85
N ILE A 44 3.67 13.71 1.07
CA ILE A 44 4.10 14.12 -0.27
C ILE A 44 2.79 14.27 -1.04
N ALA A 45 2.33 15.51 -1.19
CA ALA A 45 1.14 15.79 -1.99
C ALA A 45 1.40 15.24 -3.39
N ALA A 46 0.45 14.48 -3.92
CA ALA A 46 0.52 14.05 -5.31
C ALA A 46 0.61 15.27 -6.21
N PRO A 47 1.44 15.23 -7.27
CA PRO A 47 1.44 16.31 -8.24
C PRO A 47 0.04 16.46 -8.83
N ALA A 48 -0.42 17.70 -8.96
CA ALA A 48 -1.71 17.98 -9.58
C ALA A 48 -1.75 17.39 -11.00
N THR A 49 -2.90 16.84 -11.43
CA THR A 49 -3.06 16.28 -12.77
C THR A 49 -2.77 17.29 -13.88
N SER A 50 -2.93 18.59 -13.61
CA SER A 50 -2.56 19.67 -14.53
C SER A 50 -1.07 19.74 -14.84
N VAL A 51 -0.20 19.16 -14.02
CA VAL A 51 1.27 19.14 -14.21
C VAL A 51 1.72 17.95 -15.06
N VAL A 52 0.94 16.89 -15.14
CA VAL A 52 1.21 15.67 -15.92
C VAL A 52 0.19 15.55 -17.05
N ASN A 53 0.66 15.12 -18.23
CA ASN A 53 -0.25 14.87 -19.34
C ASN A 53 -1.06 13.61 -19.09
N THR A 54 -2.30 13.77 -18.66
CA THR A 54 -3.29 12.72 -18.43
C THR A 54 -4.46 12.80 -19.40
N THR A 55 -4.27 13.53 -20.53
CA THR A 55 -5.33 13.71 -21.53
C THR A 55 -5.83 12.37 -22.04
N GLY A 56 -7.13 12.18 -21.97
CA GLY A 56 -7.80 10.94 -22.40
C GLY A 56 -7.77 9.79 -21.40
N LEU A 57 -7.15 9.97 -20.21
CA LEU A 57 -7.11 8.96 -19.15
C LEU A 57 -8.05 9.32 -18.01
N ALA A 58 -8.58 8.30 -17.33
CA ALA A 58 -9.36 8.46 -16.10
C ALA A 58 -8.41 8.62 -14.89
N VAL A 59 -7.76 9.79 -14.85
CA VAL A 59 -6.84 10.20 -13.78
C VAL A 59 -7.30 11.54 -13.23
N THR A 60 -7.41 11.62 -11.90
CA THR A 60 -7.77 12.83 -11.16
C THR A 60 -6.67 13.18 -10.15
N ASP A 61 -6.81 14.26 -9.43
CA ASP A 61 -5.87 14.60 -8.35
C ASP A 61 -5.92 13.58 -7.20
N ASN A 62 -7.03 12.83 -7.06
CA ASN A 62 -7.27 11.91 -5.95
C ASN A 62 -7.29 10.43 -6.34
N SER A 63 -7.43 10.11 -7.63
CA SER A 63 -7.54 8.72 -8.10
C SER A 63 -6.91 8.49 -9.47
N VAL A 64 -6.55 7.24 -9.73
CA VAL A 64 -6.13 6.72 -11.03
C VAL A 64 -6.90 5.42 -11.29
N LYS A 65 -7.50 5.31 -12.47
CA LYS A 65 -8.27 4.12 -12.85
C LYS A 65 -7.40 3.16 -13.66
N VAL A 66 -7.45 1.89 -13.29
CA VAL A 66 -6.75 0.79 -13.98
C VAL A 66 -7.73 -0.31 -14.40
N GLY A 67 -7.37 -1.10 -15.39
CA GLY A 67 -8.12 -2.28 -15.83
C GLY A 67 -7.49 -3.56 -15.30
N ILE A 68 -8.31 -4.52 -14.88
CA ILE A 68 -7.93 -5.91 -14.61
C ILE A 68 -8.60 -6.77 -15.66
N LEU A 69 -7.81 -7.36 -16.58
CA LEU A 69 -8.31 -8.15 -17.68
C LEU A 69 -7.72 -9.55 -17.68
N HIS A 70 -8.45 -10.46 -17.11
CA HIS A 70 -8.15 -11.87 -16.97
C HIS A 70 -9.36 -12.73 -17.31
N SER A 71 -9.16 -14.03 -17.47
CA SER A 71 -10.27 -14.97 -17.59
C SER A 71 -10.75 -15.35 -16.19
N SER A 72 -11.91 -14.83 -15.79
CA SER A 72 -12.63 -15.31 -14.59
C SER A 72 -13.56 -16.48 -14.90
N THR A 73 -13.84 -16.72 -16.19
CA THR A 73 -14.60 -17.86 -16.70
C THR A 73 -13.83 -18.60 -17.80
N GLY A 74 -14.33 -19.79 -18.18
CA GLY A 74 -13.69 -20.64 -19.18
C GLY A 74 -12.51 -21.45 -18.64
N THR A 75 -11.75 -22.07 -19.55
CA THR A 75 -10.70 -23.05 -19.23
C THR A 75 -9.50 -22.45 -18.51
N MET A 76 -9.21 -21.16 -18.73
CA MET A 76 -8.08 -20.47 -18.11
C MET A 76 -8.41 -19.91 -16.73
N ALA A 77 -9.66 -19.90 -16.32
CA ALA A 77 -10.09 -19.36 -15.03
C ALA A 77 -9.33 -19.96 -13.83
N ILE A 78 -9.01 -21.26 -13.90
CA ILE A 78 -8.27 -21.96 -12.84
C ILE A 78 -6.87 -21.35 -12.63
N SER A 79 -6.24 -20.83 -13.68
CA SER A 79 -4.90 -20.21 -13.60
C SER A 79 -4.96 -18.72 -13.32
N GLU A 80 -6.01 -18.03 -13.77
CA GLU A 80 -6.07 -16.57 -13.76
C GLU A 80 -6.83 -15.98 -12.55
N THR A 81 -7.71 -16.76 -11.91
CA THR A 81 -8.47 -16.29 -10.72
C THR A 81 -7.56 -15.88 -9.56
N GLY A 82 -6.46 -16.62 -9.36
CA GLY A 82 -5.46 -16.29 -8.34
C GLY A 82 -4.76 -14.96 -8.62
N SER A 83 -4.46 -14.67 -9.89
CA SER A 83 -3.87 -13.39 -10.31
C SER A 83 -4.81 -12.23 -10.05
N ILE A 84 -6.08 -12.37 -10.40
CA ILE A 84 -7.11 -11.35 -10.12
C ILE A 84 -7.16 -11.03 -8.61
N GLN A 85 -7.16 -12.05 -7.76
CA GLN A 85 -7.20 -11.85 -6.31
C GLN A 85 -5.94 -11.19 -5.78
N ALA A 86 -4.76 -11.58 -6.30
CA ALA A 86 -3.49 -10.98 -5.90
C ALA A 86 -3.40 -9.51 -6.31
N GLU A 87 -3.84 -9.15 -7.51
CA GLU A 87 -3.88 -7.78 -7.99
C GLU A 87 -4.82 -6.91 -7.15
N LYS A 88 -6.02 -7.41 -6.83
CA LYS A 88 -6.96 -6.71 -5.94
C LYS A 88 -6.38 -6.49 -4.56
N LEU A 89 -5.78 -7.51 -3.96
CA LEU A 89 -5.13 -7.39 -2.66
C LEU A 89 -3.99 -6.37 -2.69
N ALA A 90 -3.18 -6.37 -3.74
CA ALA A 90 -2.12 -5.38 -3.92
C ALA A 90 -2.68 -3.96 -4.00
N ILE A 91 -3.76 -3.74 -4.77
CA ILE A 91 -4.44 -2.45 -4.87
C ILE A 91 -4.99 -2.00 -3.51
N GLU A 92 -5.61 -2.90 -2.75
CA GLU A 92 -6.11 -2.60 -1.41
C GLU A 92 -4.97 -2.18 -0.46
N GLN A 93 -3.85 -2.91 -0.47
CA GLN A 93 -2.68 -2.59 0.36
C GLN A 93 -2.05 -1.26 -0.03
N ILE A 94 -1.90 -0.98 -1.32
CA ILE A 94 -1.39 0.29 -1.82
C ILE A 94 -2.31 1.44 -1.40
N ASN A 95 -3.62 1.26 -1.55
CA ASN A 95 -4.62 2.25 -1.16
C ASN A 95 -4.64 2.50 0.35
N ALA A 96 -4.45 1.46 1.16
CA ALA A 96 -4.32 1.58 2.62
C ALA A 96 -3.05 2.36 3.01
N ALA A 97 -1.97 2.21 2.25
CA ALA A 97 -0.72 2.93 2.44
C ALA A 97 -0.74 4.40 1.93
N GLY A 98 -1.86 4.86 1.38
CA GLY A 98 -2.02 6.24 0.88
C GLY A 98 -2.08 6.37 -0.64
N GLY A 99 -2.09 5.25 -1.36
CA GLY A 99 -2.17 5.20 -2.82
C GLY A 99 -0.84 5.46 -3.52
N VAL A 100 -0.90 5.72 -4.81
CA VAL A 100 0.26 6.03 -5.65
C VAL A 100 0.37 7.56 -5.81
N LEU A 101 1.43 8.15 -5.31
CA LEU A 101 1.61 9.60 -5.30
C LEU A 101 0.41 10.35 -4.68
N GLY A 102 -0.20 9.78 -3.62
CA GLY A 102 -1.37 10.33 -2.97
C GLY A 102 -2.70 10.07 -3.67
N ARG A 103 -2.70 9.38 -4.83
CA ARG A 103 -3.91 8.98 -5.55
C ARG A 103 -4.30 7.56 -5.21
N LYS A 104 -5.57 7.32 -4.99
CA LYS A 104 -6.10 5.96 -4.83
C LYS A 104 -6.21 5.28 -6.19
N ILE A 105 -5.92 3.99 -6.22
CA ILE A 105 -6.14 3.15 -7.41
C ILE A 105 -7.59 2.69 -7.38
N GLU A 106 -8.34 3.04 -8.41
CA GLU A 106 -9.64 2.46 -8.74
C GLU A 106 -9.46 1.42 -9.84
N TYR A 107 -10.20 0.33 -9.82
CA TYR A 107 -10.08 -0.67 -10.88
C TYR A 107 -11.43 -1.02 -11.51
N VAL A 108 -11.37 -1.37 -12.80
CA VAL A 108 -12.46 -2.01 -13.55
C VAL A 108 -11.98 -3.40 -13.90
N GLN A 109 -12.73 -4.41 -13.49
CA GLN A 109 -12.45 -5.80 -13.85
C GLN A 109 -13.30 -6.21 -15.04
N GLU A 110 -12.66 -6.82 -16.06
CA GLU A 110 -13.30 -7.43 -17.22
C GLU A 110 -12.91 -8.90 -17.32
N ASP A 111 -13.84 -9.71 -17.81
CA ASP A 111 -13.64 -11.14 -18.03
C ASP A 111 -13.28 -11.39 -19.50
N GLY A 112 -12.10 -11.94 -19.74
CA GLY A 112 -11.64 -12.38 -21.05
C GLY A 112 -12.21 -13.71 -21.49
N ALA A 113 -12.96 -14.41 -20.62
CA ALA A 113 -13.71 -15.65 -20.86
C ALA A 113 -12.90 -16.77 -21.55
N SER A 114 -11.57 -16.76 -21.40
CA SER A 114 -10.65 -17.68 -22.10
C SER A 114 -10.74 -17.64 -23.63
N ASP A 115 -11.25 -16.52 -24.17
CA ASP A 115 -11.49 -16.31 -25.59
C ASP A 115 -10.72 -15.09 -26.10
N TRP A 116 -9.87 -15.27 -27.11
CA TRP A 116 -8.95 -14.23 -27.56
C TRP A 116 -9.66 -13.02 -28.18
N PRO A 117 -10.69 -13.16 -29.04
CA PRO A 117 -11.50 -12.03 -29.49
C PRO A 117 -12.12 -11.23 -28.36
N THR A 118 -12.64 -11.92 -27.34
CA THR A 118 -13.19 -11.28 -26.13
C THR A 118 -12.15 -10.47 -25.40
N PHE A 119 -10.89 -10.95 -25.27
CA PHE A 119 -9.81 -10.15 -24.70
C PHE A 119 -9.59 -8.84 -25.47
N ALA A 120 -9.60 -8.88 -26.81
CA ALA A 120 -9.44 -7.67 -27.62
C ALA A 120 -10.62 -6.69 -27.45
N GLU A 121 -11.85 -7.19 -27.41
CA GLU A 121 -13.05 -6.39 -27.15
C GLU A 121 -12.98 -5.71 -25.77
N LYS A 122 -12.67 -6.47 -24.73
CA LYS A 122 -12.57 -5.95 -23.35
C LYS A 122 -11.42 -4.98 -23.19
N ALA A 123 -10.28 -5.22 -23.82
CA ALA A 123 -9.19 -4.26 -23.85
C ALA A 123 -9.62 -2.93 -24.49
N ARG A 124 -10.34 -2.97 -25.63
CA ARG A 124 -10.89 -1.78 -26.28
C ARG A 124 -11.85 -1.03 -25.36
N LYS A 125 -12.74 -1.74 -24.66
CA LYS A 125 -13.66 -1.13 -23.70
C LYS A 125 -12.89 -0.41 -22.59
N LEU A 126 -11.90 -1.07 -21.97
CA LEU A 126 -11.08 -0.49 -20.89
C LEU A 126 -10.34 0.78 -21.35
N LEU A 127 -9.77 0.78 -22.58
CA LEU A 127 -9.01 1.91 -23.08
C LEU A 127 -9.91 3.06 -23.55
N VAL A 128 -10.95 2.77 -24.33
CA VAL A 128 -11.74 3.80 -25.02
C VAL A 128 -12.88 4.30 -24.13
N SER A 129 -13.60 3.39 -23.47
CA SER A 129 -14.79 3.74 -22.68
C SER A 129 -14.40 4.08 -21.23
N ASP A 130 -13.61 3.21 -20.59
CA ASP A 130 -13.24 3.38 -19.18
C ASP A 130 -12.00 4.27 -19.00
N LYS A 131 -11.24 4.49 -20.08
CA LYS A 131 -10.06 5.38 -20.15
C LYS A 131 -9.02 5.05 -19.09
N VAL A 132 -8.79 3.76 -18.85
CA VAL A 132 -7.85 3.30 -17.83
C VAL A 132 -6.41 3.70 -18.17
N ALA A 133 -5.63 4.02 -17.16
CA ALA A 133 -4.23 4.41 -17.31
C ALA A 133 -3.30 3.21 -17.56
N ALA A 134 -3.71 2.01 -17.15
CA ALA A 134 -2.98 0.76 -17.35
C ALA A 134 -3.95 -0.41 -17.33
N ILE A 135 -3.54 -1.51 -17.97
CA ILE A 135 -4.27 -2.80 -17.93
C ILE A 135 -3.32 -3.83 -17.32
N PHE A 136 -3.77 -4.49 -16.25
CA PHE A 136 -3.14 -5.68 -15.69
C PHE A 136 -3.84 -6.90 -16.24
N GLY A 137 -3.08 -7.91 -16.71
CA GLY A 137 -3.66 -9.12 -17.28
C GLY A 137 -3.02 -9.57 -18.56
N GLY A 138 -3.82 -10.22 -19.41
CA GLY A 138 -3.31 -10.84 -20.65
C GLY A 138 -2.33 -11.96 -20.32
N TRP A 139 -2.75 -12.90 -19.49
CA TRP A 139 -1.95 -14.01 -18.98
C TRP A 139 -1.24 -14.81 -20.08
N THR A 140 -1.96 -15.19 -21.12
CA THR A 140 -1.40 -15.98 -22.21
C THR A 140 -0.78 -15.11 -23.30
N SER A 141 0.20 -15.65 -24.02
CA SER A 141 0.77 -14.97 -25.20
C SER A 141 -0.27 -14.77 -26.29
N ALA A 142 -1.25 -15.69 -26.40
CA ALA A 142 -2.32 -15.60 -27.37
C ALA A 142 -3.28 -14.44 -27.07
N SER A 143 -3.69 -14.25 -25.80
CA SER A 143 -4.51 -13.10 -25.41
C SER A 143 -3.79 -11.78 -25.65
N ARG A 144 -2.50 -11.68 -25.31
CA ARG A 144 -1.71 -10.47 -25.60
C ARG A 144 -1.61 -10.17 -27.10
N LYS A 145 -1.40 -11.18 -27.94
CA LYS A 145 -1.39 -11.00 -29.40
C LYS A 145 -2.74 -10.51 -29.93
N ALA A 146 -3.85 -11.01 -29.38
CA ALA A 146 -5.18 -10.57 -29.76
C ALA A 146 -5.46 -9.12 -29.34
N MET A 147 -4.92 -8.69 -28.20
CA MET A 147 -5.08 -7.31 -27.70
C MET A 147 -4.17 -6.31 -28.43
N LEU A 148 -3.04 -6.74 -29.00
CA LEU A 148 -2.01 -5.86 -29.57
C LEU A 148 -2.58 -4.82 -30.54
N PRO A 149 -3.44 -5.14 -31.51
CA PRO A 149 -4.01 -4.15 -32.45
C PRO A 149 -4.91 -3.09 -31.78
N VAL A 150 -5.25 -3.29 -30.51
CA VAL A 150 -6.07 -2.34 -29.73
C VAL A 150 -5.17 -1.44 -28.87
N LEU A 151 -3.97 -1.93 -28.54
CA LEU A 151 -3.00 -1.26 -27.66
C LEU A 151 -2.06 -0.32 -28.44
N GLU A 152 -1.88 -0.54 -29.74
CA GLU A 152 -1.11 0.28 -30.69
C GLU A 152 -1.96 1.34 -31.36
#